data_0668cd40b4800ffb0b552da1e7440cdd
#
_entry.id   0668cd40b4800ffb0b552da1e7440cdd
#
_cell.length_a   1.000
_cell.length_b   1.000
_cell.length_c   1.000
_cell.angle_alpha   90.00
_cell.angle_beta   90.00
_cell.angle_gamma   90.00
#
_symmetry.space_group_name_H-M   'P 1'
#
loop_
_entity.id
_entity.type
_entity.pdbx_description
1 polymer ?
#
loop_
_entity_poly.entity_id
_entity_poly.type
_entity_poly.pdbx_seq_one_letter_code
_entity_poly.pdbx_strand_id
1 'polypeptide(L)'
;MPPFPDADSRNPLADDCRRCPALVEHREYISWGNGPLDATLVVVGEAPGAGDPDADRWRGGNWTGMAYTSRHSGRRVRDLLADAGYGHDDCYFTNAVKCFPAADGESGSNREPTAEERANCRPYLRAEIDAIDPDAVVATGKHATLSVLAMTDRDLDGFLDSVLDPVDLAVLDTTLVPILHPSYQDVWIQRIGHTPASYRAALSATLDRETTY
;
A
#
# COMPACT_ATOMS: atom_id res chain seq x y z
N MET A 1 7.12 12.06 13.89
CA MET A 1 5.77 11.56 13.55
C MET A 1 5.42 12.14 12.19
N PRO A 2 5.10 11.31 11.19
CA PRO A 2 4.85 11.79 9.85
C PRO A 2 3.65 12.74 9.82
N PRO A 3 3.62 13.73 8.92
CA PRO A 3 2.47 14.58 8.74
C PRO A 3 1.25 13.74 8.31
N PHE A 4 0.05 14.14 8.73
CA PHE A 4 -1.17 13.57 8.19
C PHE A 4 -1.38 14.12 6.77
N PRO A 5 -1.75 13.28 5.78
CA PRO A 5 -1.92 13.74 4.40
C PRO A 5 -3.02 14.80 4.30
N ASP A 6 -2.83 15.76 3.39
CA ASP A 6 -3.83 16.74 3.06
C ASP A 6 -5.01 16.07 2.36
N ALA A 7 -6.22 16.51 2.64
CA ALA A 7 -7.42 16.04 1.95
C ALA A 7 -7.40 16.33 0.44
N ASP A 8 -6.77 17.43 0.04
CA ASP A 8 -6.62 17.83 -1.35
C ASP A 8 -5.62 16.95 -2.13
N SER A 9 -4.80 16.16 -1.42
CA SER A 9 -3.92 15.14 -2.04
C SER A 9 -4.65 13.86 -2.41
N ARG A 10 -5.93 13.69 -2.04
CA ARG A 10 -6.76 12.54 -2.41
C ARG A 10 -7.06 12.54 -3.91
N ASN A 11 -6.85 11.39 -4.55
CA ASN A 11 -6.97 11.25 -6.00
C ASN A 11 -8.07 10.24 -6.39
N PRO A 12 -9.35 10.64 -6.42
CA PRO A 12 -10.47 9.75 -6.71
C PRO A 12 -10.55 9.44 -8.20
N LEU A 13 -10.65 8.14 -8.55
CA LEU A 13 -10.82 7.68 -9.93
C LEU A 13 -12.28 7.32 -10.28
N ALA A 14 -13.09 6.90 -9.27
CA ALA A 14 -14.50 6.55 -9.45
C ALA A 14 -15.22 6.55 -8.09
N ASP A 15 -15.78 7.69 -7.67
CA ASP A 15 -16.43 7.82 -6.36
C ASP A 15 -17.75 7.02 -6.22
N ASP A 16 -18.36 6.59 -7.31
CA ASP A 16 -19.59 5.81 -7.35
C ASP A 16 -19.39 4.33 -7.68
N CYS A 17 -18.16 3.82 -7.64
CA CYS A 17 -17.83 2.42 -7.96
C CYS A 17 -18.66 1.44 -7.10
N ARG A 18 -19.36 0.48 -7.74
CA ARG A 18 -20.19 -0.55 -7.12
C ARG A 18 -19.90 -1.97 -7.60
N ARG A 19 -18.65 -2.22 -8.06
CA ARG A 19 -18.26 -3.51 -8.66
C ARG A 19 -18.26 -4.69 -7.67
N CYS A 20 -18.14 -4.41 -6.36
CA CYS A 20 -18.02 -5.42 -5.30
C CYS A 20 -19.14 -5.22 -4.28
N PRO A 21 -20.31 -5.90 -4.42
CA PRO A 21 -21.46 -5.68 -3.54
C PRO A 21 -21.14 -5.81 -2.05
N ALA A 22 -20.40 -6.85 -1.65
CA ALA A 22 -20.01 -7.07 -0.26
C ALA A 22 -19.14 -5.93 0.32
N LEU A 23 -18.28 -5.32 -0.50
CA LEU A 23 -17.49 -4.16 -0.06
C LEU A 23 -18.34 -2.88 0.00
N VAL A 24 -19.30 -2.74 -0.91
CA VAL A 24 -20.23 -1.58 -0.93
C VAL A 24 -21.10 -1.55 0.30
N GLU A 25 -21.49 -2.71 0.83
CA GLU A 25 -22.33 -2.84 2.02
C GLU A 25 -21.65 -2.35 3.30
N HIS A 26 -20.35 -2.50 3.40
CA HIS A 26 -19.58 -2.29 4.65
C HIS A 26 -18.63 -1.10 4.63
N ARG A 27 -18.38 -0.49 3.47
CA ARG A 27 -17.50 0.67 3.39
C ARG A 27 -18.25 1.95 3.74
N GLU A 28 -17.59 2.86 4.43
CA GLU A 28 -18.04 4.25 4.56
C GLU A 28 -17.57 5.07 3.36
N TYR A 29 -16.28 4.98 3.04
CA TYR A 29 -15.68 5.68 1.90
C TYR A 29 -14.87 4.72 1.04
N ILE A 30 -14.76 5.05 -0.26
CA ILE A 30 -13.73 4.46 -1.12
C ILE A 30 -12.39 5.11 -0.75
N SER A 31 -11.45 4.31 -0.27
CA SER A 31 -10.11 4.74 0.14
C SER A 31 -9.19 4.87 -1.07
N TRP A 32 -9.26 6.00 -1.73
CA TRP A 32 -8.41 6.32 -2.88
C TRP A 32 -6.97 6.60 -2.47
N GLY A 33 -6.09 6.62 -3.47
CA GLY A 33 -4.72 7.03 -3.32
C GLY A 33 -4.59 8.50 -2.91
N ASN A 34 -3.48 8.85 -2.29
CA ASN A 34 -3.15 10.20 -1.87
C ASN A 34 -1.64 10.44 -1.93
N GLY A 35 -1.25 11.65 -2.23
CA GLY A 35 0.12 12.10 -2.44
C GLY A 35 0.27 12.84 -3.77
N PRO A 36 1.48 13.34 -4.07
CA PRO A 36 1.75 14.02 -5.33
C PRO A 36 1.65 13.07 -6.52
N LEU A 37 1.25 13.61 -7.68
CA LEU A 37 1.12 12.82 -8.93
C LEU A 37 2.47 12.65 -9.66
N ASP A 38 3.50 13.33 -9.21
CA ASP A 38 4.89 13.23 -9.65
C ASP A 38 5.77 12.56 -8.57
N ALA A 39 5.17 11.69 -7.76
CA ALA A 39 5.86 10.97 -6.71
C ALA A 39 6.88 9.96 -7.27
N THR A 40 8.06 9.92 -6.67
CA THR A 40 9.12 8.93 -6.96
C THR A 40 8.68 7.50 -6.62
N LEU A 41 7.89 7.33 -5.56
CA LEU A 41 7.43 6.04 -5.08
C LEU A 41 5.90 5.93 -5.08
N VAL A 42 5.38 4.79 -5.57
CA VAL A 42 4.00 4.36 -5.30
C VAL A 42 4.01 3.28 -4.22
N VAL A 43 3.37 3.55 -3.09
CA VAL A 43 3.29 2.63 -1.94
C VAL A 43 1.96 1.92 -1.92
N VAL A 44 1.97 0.61 -2.15
CA VAL A 44 0.76 -0.21 -2.30
C VAL A 44 0.53 -1.06 -1.07
N GLY A 45 -0.64 -0.90 -0.44
CA GLY A 45 -1.17 -1.80 0.58
C GLY A 45 -2.17 -2.81 0.02
N GLU A 46 -2.65 -3.70 0.87
CA GLU A 46 -3.66 -4.69 0.49
C GLU A 46 -5.05 -4.04 0.34
N ALA A 47 -5.57 -3.49 1.43
CA ALA A 47 -6.88 -2.86 1.52
C ALA A 47 -6.92 -1.92 2.75
N PRO A 48 -7.89 -0.98 2.81
CA PRO A 48 -8.10 -0.21 4.02
C PRO A 48 -8.60 -1.11 5.16
N GLY A 49 -8.06 -0.90 6.37
CA GLY A 49 -8.59 -1.52 7.59
C GLY A 49 -9.85 -0.83 8.08
N ALA A 50 -10.54 -1.44 9.08
CA ALA A 50 -11.71 -0.87 9.73
C ALA A 50 -11.44 0.55 10.26
N GLY A 51 -10.27 0.75 10.86
CA GLY A 51 -9.90 2.04 11.45
C GLY A 51 -10.61 2.31 12.78
N ASP A 52 -10.60 3.57 13.17
CA ASP A 52 -11.21 4.08 14.40
C ASP A 52 -11.98 5.38 14.08
N PRO A 53 -13.32 5.34 14.03
CA PRO A 53 -14.15 6.50 13.69
C PRO A 53 -14.03 7.64 14.70
N ASP A 54 -13.72 7.34 15.95
CA ASP A 54 -13.69 8.29 17.05
C ASP A 54 -12.33 8.98 17.22
N ALA A 55 -11.31 8.55 16.46
CA ALA A 55 -10.00 9.19 16.51
C ALA A 55 -10.02 10.57 15.83
N ASP A 56 -9.34 11.57 16.42
CA ASP A 56 -9.23 12.93 15.82
C ASP A 56 -8.54 12.91 14.45
N ARG A 57 -7.50 12.09 14.32
CA ARG A 57 -6.72 11.85 13.10
C ARG A 57 -6.35 10.38 13.00
N TRP A 58 -5.88 9.95 11.86
CA TRP A 58 -5.48 8.55 11.63
C TRP A 58 -6.62 7.56 11.83
N ARG A 59 -7.81 7.97 11.41
CA ARG A 59 -9.06 7.19 11.52
C ARG A 59 -9.08 5.93 10.66
N GLY A 60 -8.22 5.85 9.64
CA GLY A 60 -8.18 4.77 8.66
C GLY A 60 -8.85 5.14 7.35
N GLY A 61 -8.44 4.44 6.27
CA GLY A 61 -8.89 4.73 4.91
C GLY A 61 -10.40 4.60 4.73
N ASN A 62 -11.02 3.68 5.47
CA ASN A 62 -12.49 3.52 5.45
C ASN A 62 -13.25 4.78 5.91
N TRP A 63 -12.64 5.59 6.78
CA TRP A 63 -13.25 6.79 7.35
C TRP A 63 -12.76 8.11 6.73
N THR A 64 -11.56 8.11 6.19
CA THR A 64 -10.95 9.31 5.60
C THR A 64 -11.07 9.36 4.09
N GLY A 65 -11.39 8.24 3.44
CA GLY A 65 -11.35 8.10 1.99
C GLY A 65 -9.95 8.11 1.38
N MET A 66 -8.89 8.06 2.21
CA MET A 66 -7.48 8.09 1.80
C MET A 66 -6.70 6.88 2.31
N ALA A 67 -5.89 6.27 1.45
CA ALA A 67 -5.05 5.15 1.80
C ALA A 67 -3.99 5.53 2.86
N TYR A 68 -3.56 4.55 3.66
CA TYR A 68 -2.52 4.72 4.69
C TYR A 68 -2.76 5.85 5.70
N THR A 69 -4.02 6.04 6.10
CA THR A 69 -4.42 6.99 7.13
C THR A 69 -4.81 6.33 8.45
N SER A 70 -4.45 5.07 8.67
CA SER A 70 -4.65 4.38 9.94
C SER A 70 -3.52 4.65 10.94
N ARG A 71 -3.85 4.58 12.24
CA ARG A 71 -2.90 4.86 13.33
C ARG A 71 -1.72 3.88 13.37
N HIS A 72 -1.95 2.60 13.06
CA HIS A 72 -0.92 1.57 13.13
C HIS A 72 -0.16 1.42 11.81
N SER A 73 -0.79 0.93 10.75
CA SER A 73 -0.10 0.65 9.50
C SER A 73 0.28 1.92 8.74
N GLY A 74 -0.63 2.89 8.63
CA GLY A 74 -0.39 4.11 7.86
C GLY A 74 0.79 4.93 8.38
N ARG A 75 0.80 5.21 9.69
CA ARG A 75 1.92 5.95 10.31
C ARG A 75 3.23 5.19 10.20
N ARG A 76 3.20 3.87 10.45
CA ARG A 76 4.40 3.05 10.49
C ARG A 76 5.11 2.96 9.14
N VAL A 77 4.34 2.85 8.04
CA VAL A 77 4.91 2.86 6.70
C VAL A 77 5.48 4.22 6.35
N ARG A 78 4.76 5.30 6.67
CA ARG A 78 5.25 6.67 6.42
C ARG A 78 6.52 6.97 7.24
N ASP A 79 6.58 6.56 8.51
CA ASP A 79 7.80 6.69 9.33
C ASP A 79 8.96 5.85 8.75
N LEU A 80 8.68 4.62 8.29
CA LEU A 80 9.69 3.73 7.69
C LEU A 80 10.31 4.32 6.42
N LEU A 81 9.48 4.88 5.53
CA LEU A 81 9.95 5.49 4.29
C LEU A 81 10.67 6.81 4.55
N ALA A 82 10.20 7.62 5.50
CA ALA A 82 10.90 8.83 5.92
C ALA A 82 12.29 8.52 6.52
N ASP A 83 12.41 7.44 7.31
CA ASP A 83 13.70 6.94 7.82
C ASP A 83 14.63 6.48 6.68
N ALA A 84 14.06 6.04 5.56
CA ALA A 84 14.79 5.66 4.34
C ALA A 84 15.11 6.85 3.41
N GLY A 85 14.69 8.06 3.75
CA GLY A 85 14.96 9.28 2.99
C GLY A 85 13.80 9.77 2.11
N TYR A 86 12.68 9.03 2.06
CA TYR A 86 11.51 9.35 1.23
C TYR A 86 10.38 9.96 2.08
N GLY A 87 10.20 11.25 1.94
CA GLY A 87 9.20 12.03 2.67
C GLY A 87 7.80 11.95 2.09
N HIS A 88 6.96 12.89 2.53
CA HIS A 88 5.57 12.96 2.06
C HIS A 88 5.48 13.36 0.59
N ASP A 89 6.38 14.18 0.13
CA ASP A 89 6.38 14.71 -1.24
C ASP A 89 7.00 13.72 -2.25
N ASP A 90 7.64 12.65 -1.77
CA ASP A 90 8.25 11.62 -2.61
C ASP A 90 7.34 10.40 -2.80
N CYS A 91 6.23 10.30 -2.05
CA CYS A 91 5.44 9.08 -1.94
C CYS A 91 3.97 9.29 -2.27
N TYR A 92 3.44 8.47 -3.18
CA TYR A 92 2.00 8.29 -3.39
C TYR A 92 1.53 7.01 -2.71
N PHE A 93 0.56 7.10 -1.83
CA PHE A 93 0.06 5.98 -1.04
C PHE A 93 -1.28 5.47 -1.56
N THR A 94 -1.37 4.17 -1.83
CA THR A 94 -2.62 3.53 -2.30
C THR A 94 -2.78 2.11 -1.75
N ASN A 95 -3.88 1.44 -2.12
CA ASN A 95 -4.13 0.03 -1.81
C ASN A 95 -4.54 -0.74 -3.08
N ALA A 96 -4.27 -2.03 -3.12
CA ALA A 96 -4.72 -2.94 -4.17
C ALA A 96 -6.25 -3.00 -4.26
N VAL A 97 -6.93 -3.02 -3.10
CA VAL A 97 -8.39 -2.91 -3.00
C VAL A 97 -8.74 -1.60 -2.29
N LYS A 98 -9.62 -0.80 -2.90
CA LYS A 98 -9.94 0.56 -2.43
C LYS A 98 -11.02 0.60 -1.34
N CYS A 99 -11.66 -0.50 -1.03
CA CYS A 99 -12.76 -0.55 -0.08
C CYS A 99 -12.44 -1.49 1.10
N PHE A 100 -12.99 -1.19 2.28
CA PHE A 100 -12.81 -2.00 3.48
C PHE A 100 -13.46 -3.38 3.33
N PRO A 101 -12.69 -4.49 3.45
CA PRO A 101 -13.22 -5.83 3.38
C PRO A 101 -13.60 -6.31 4.79
N ALA A 102 -14.83 -6.02 5.22
CA ALA A 102 -15.33 -6.44 6.53
C ALA A 102 -15.38 -7.98 6.65
N ALA A 103 -15.03 -8.50 7.81
CA ALA A 103 -15.26 -9.90 8.16
C ALA A 103 -16.72 -10.11 8.59
N ASP A 104 -17.28 -11.26 8.23
CA ASP A 104 -18.65 -11.61 8.60
C ASP A 104 -18.79 -11.71 10.13
N GLY A 105 -19.81 -11.04 10.68
CA GLY A 105 -20.22 -11.15 12.08
C GLY A 105 -19.39 -10.39 13.10
N GLU A 106 -18.30 -9.72 12.72
CA GLU A 106 -17.47 -8.91 13.62
C GLU A 106 -17.34 -7.47 13.14
N SER A 107 -18.01 -6.56 13.83
CA SER A 107 -17.85 -5.12 13.60
C SER A 107 -16.39 -4.71 13.86
N GLY A 108 -15.73 -4.18 12.84
CA GLY A 108 -14.36 -3.64 12.95
C GLY A 108 -13.23 -4.63 12.65
N SER A 109 -13.53 -5.88 12.29
CA SER A 109 -12.54 -6.87 11.83
C SER A 109 -12.47 -6.90 10.30
N ASN A 110 -11.28 -7.08 9.73
CA ASN A 110 -11.12 -7.29 8.29
C ASN A 110 -10.83 -8.76 7.96
N ARG A 111 -11.35 -9.16 6.80
CA ARG A 111 -10.91 -10.36 6.06
C ARG A 111 -9.93 -9.98 4.96
N GLU A 112 -9.29 -10.97 4.38
CA GLU A 112 -8.57 -10.78 3.12
C GLU A 112 -9.56 -10.46 1.98
N PRO A 113 -9.24 -9.53 1.06
CA PRO A 113 -10.01 -9.34 -0.16
C PRO A 113 -10.03 -10.61 -1.00
N THR A 114 -11.17 -10.92 -1.59
CA THR A 114 -11.29 -12.06 -2.51
C THR A 114 -10.50 -11.82 -3.80
N ALA A 115 -10.25 -12.90 -4.56
CA ALA A 115 -9.61 -12.81 -5.87
C ALA A 115 -10.41 -11.92 -6.84
N GLU A 116 -11.75 -12.00 -6.78
CA GLU A 116 -12.65 -11.17 -7.59
C GLU A 116 -12.57 -9.70 -7.20
N GLU A 117 -12.57 -9.37 -5.91
CA GLU A 117 -12.44 -7.99 -5.42
C GLU A 117 -11.11 -7.37 -5.84
N ARG A 118 -10.01 -8.13 -5.76
CA ARG A 118 -8.71 -7.70 -6.28
C ARG A 118 -8.74 -7.49 -7.80
N ALA A 119 -9.35 -8.41 -8.55
CA ALA A 119 -9.47 -8.28 -10.00
C ALA A 119 -10.31 -7.05 -10.40
N ASN A 120 -11.41 -6.79 -9.70
CA ASN A 120 -12.27 -5.63 -9.93
C ASN A 120 -11.58 -4.29 -9.62
N CYS A 121 -10.66 -4.26 -8.64
CA CYS A 121 -9.89 -3.07 -8.27
C CYS A 121 -8.60 -2.89 -9.08
N ARG A 122 -8.05 -3.94 -9.70
CA ARG A 122 -6.78 -3.90 -10.44
C ARG A 122 -6.70 -2.79 -11.50
N PRO A 123 -7.76 -2.51 -12.30
CA PRO A 123 -7.71 -1.41 -13.28
C PRO A 123 -7.46 -0.04 -12.65
N TYR A 124 -7.94 0.19 -11.42
CA TYR A 124 -7.69 1.44 -10.71
C TYR A 124 -6.25 1.52 -10.20
N LEU A 125 -5.72 0.44 -9.62
CA LEU A 125 -4.32 0.39 -9.20
C LEU A 125 -3.38 0.61 -10.40
N ARG A 126 -3.69 -0.03 -11.55
CA ARG A 126 -2.93 0.16 -12.79
C ARG A 126 -2.97 1.63 -13.24
N ALA A 127 -4.14 2.26 -13.25
CA ALA A 127 -4.30 3.64 -13.65
C ALA A 127 -3.55 4.62 -12.72
N GLU A 128 -3.47 4.34 -11.41
CA GLU A 128 -2.65 5.14 -10.49
C GLU A 128 -1.16 5.01 -10.80
N ILE A 129 -0.65 3.78 -11.01
CA ILE A 129 0.77 3.56 -11.34
C ILE A 129 1.10 4.22 -12.68
N ASP A 130 0.28 4.02 -13.71
CA ASP A 130 0.49 4.61 -15.04
C ASP A 130 0.44 6.16 -15.03
N ALA A 131 -0.40 6.75 -14.16
CA ALA A 131 -0.53 8.22 -14.06
C ALA A 131 0.60 8.88 -13.29
N ILE A 132 1.23 8.15 -12.35
CA ILE A 132 2.31 8.66 -11.50
C ILE A 132 3.67 8.40 -12.15
N ASP A 133 3.80 7.30 -12.91
CA ASP A 133 5.03 6.88 -13.56
C ASP A 133 6.23 6.82 -12.58
N PRO A 134 6.10 6.02 -11.47
CA PRO A 134 7.07 6.05 -10.39
C PRO A 134 8.34 5.27 -10.74
N ASP A 135 9.49 5.69 -10.19
CA ASP A 135 10.74 4.92 -10.28
C ASP A 135 10.58 3.55 -9.63
N ALA A 136 9.88 3.47 -8.48
CA ALA A 136 9.62 2.20 -7.83
C ALA A 136 8.21 2.10 -7.19
N VAL A 137 7.68 0.87 -7.20
CA VAL A 137 6.46 0.47 -6.50
C VAL A 137 6.83 -0.31 -5.24
N VAL A 138 6.56 0.23 -4.07
CA VAL A 138 6.78 -0.42 -2.77
C VAL A 138 5.52 -1.16 -2.34
N ALA A 139 5.53 -2.50 -2.38
CA ALA A 139 4.39 -3.32 -1.98
C ALA A 139 4.52 -3.82 -0.54
N THR A 140 3.56 -3.46 0.34
CA THR A 140 3.59 -3.82 1.75
C THR A 140 2.86 -5.12 2.05
N GLY A 141 3.61 -6.21 2.13
CA GLY A 141 3.12 -7.54 2.42
C GLY A 141 2.75 -8.36 1.18
N LYS A 142 2.53 -9.66 1.39
CA LYS A 142 2.31 -10.65 0.34
C LYS A 142 1.17 -10.27 -0.62
N HIS A 143 0.02 -9.85 -0.10
CA HIS A 143 -1.17 -9.63 -0.94
C HIS A 143 -1.05 -8.36 -1.80
N ALA A 144 -0.39 -7.31 -1.29
CA ALA A 144 -0.05 -6.14 -2.09
C ALA A 144 0.94 -6.52 -3.22
N THR A 145 2.00 -7.26 -2.90
CA THR A 145 2.97 -7.77 -3.86
C THR A 145 2.30 -8.60 -4.97
N LEU A 146 1.48 -9.58 -4.60
CA LEU A 146 0.74 -10.41 -5.57
C LEU A 146 -0.24 -9.59 -6.43
N SER A 147 -0.83 -8.52 -5.88
CA SER A 147 -1.75 -7.66 -6.63
C SER A 147 -1.03 -6.84 -7.70
N VAL A 148 0.20 -6.40 -7.42
CA VAL A 148 1.06 -5.72 -8.40
C VAL A 148 1.54 -6.73 -9.46
N LEU A 149 2.07 -7.87 -9.04
CA LEU A 149 2.54 -8.92 -9.96
C LEU A 149 1.43 -9.46 -10.88
N ALA A 150 0.18 -9.49 -10.41
CA ALA A 150 -0.96 -9.90 -11.23
C ALA A 150 -1.27 -8.97 -12.42
N MET A 151 -0.57 -7.84 -12.56
CA MET A 151 -0.60 -6.97 -13.74
C MET A 151 0.53 -7.27 -14.74
N THR A 152 1.36 -8.24 -14.43
CA THR A 152 2.55 -8.64 -15.18
C THR A 152 2.55 -10.15 -15.42
N ASP A 153 3.56 -10.67 -16.13
CA ASP A 153 3.79 -12.10 -16.33
C ASP A 153 4.76 -12.69 -15.28
N ARG A 154 4.91 -12.02 -14.12
CA ARG A 154 5.80 -12.46 -13.06
C ARG A 154 5.03 -13.17 -11.95
N ASP A 155 5.60 -14.24 -11.43
CA ASP A 155 5.14 -14.99 -10.27
C ASP A 155 6.01 -14.74 -9.04
N LEU A 156 5.53 -15.13 -7.88
CA LEU A 156 6.22 -14.99 -6.60
C LEU A 156 6.52 -16.38 -6.02
N ASP A 157 7.80 -16.78 -6.02
CA ASP A 157 8.27 -18.08 -5.51
C ASP A 157 8.45 -18.14 -3.98
N GLY A 158 7.85 -17.26 -3.25
CA GLY A 158 7.95 -17.18 -1.80
C GLY A 158 8.07 -15.74 -1.34
N PHE A 159 7.09 -15.28 -0.57
CA PHE A 159 7.06 -13.85 -0.19
C PHE A 159 8.24 -13.44 0.68
N LEU A 160 8.62 -14.27 1.68
CA LEU A 160 9.68 -13.87 2.61
C LEU A 160 11.05 -13.80 1.95
N ASP A 161 11.30 -14.65 0.95
CA ASP A 161 12.54 -14.67 0.21
C ASP A 161 12.64 -13.51 -0.79
N SER A 162 11.50 -12.92 -1.18
CA SER A 162 11.44 -11.76 -2.08
C SER A 162 11.45 -10.41 -1.35
N VAL A 163 11.40 -10.40 -0.02
CA VAL A 163 11.41 -9.13 0.74
C VAL A 163 12.73 -8.40 0.55
N LEU A 164 12.68 -7.14 0.12
CA LEU A 164 13.82 -6.28 -0.25
C LEU A 164 14.61 -6.75 -1.49
N ASP A 165 14.07 -7.72 -2.26
CA ASP A 165 14.61 -8.14 -3.55
C ASP A 165 13.83 -7.47 -4.68
N PRO A 166 14.43 -6.49 -5.40
CA PRO A 166 13.74 -5.76 -6.46
C PRO A 166 13.36 -6.64 -7.65
N VAL A 167 12.18 -6.43 -8.20
CA VAL A 167 11.67 -7.12 -9.38
C VAL A 167 11.38 -6.11 -10.48
N ASP A 168 12.11 -6.17 -11.58
CA ASP A 168 11.84 -5.36 -12.78
C ASP A 168 10.45 -5.72 -13.37
N LEU A 169 9.61 -4.71 -13.54
CA LEU A 169 8.27 -4.79 -14.10
C LEU A 169 8.19 -4.06 -15.44
N ALA A 170 8.88 -4.57 -16.46
CA ALA A 170 8.94 -3.95 -17.80
C ALA A 170 7.57 -3.56 -18.40
N VAL A 171 6.48 -4.25 -18.04
CA VAL A 171 5.10 -3.92 -18.48
C VAL A 171 4.56 -2.65 -17.82
N LEU A 172 5.13 -2.27 -16.67
CA LEU A 172 4.75 -1.08 -15.90
C LEU A 172 5.82 0.03 -15.94
N ASP A 173 6.94 -0.23 -16.61
CA ASP A 173 8.12 0.65 -16.69
C ASP A 173 8.63 1.11 -15.31
N THR A 174 8.63 0.20 -14.33
CA THR A 174 9.01 0.49 -12.93
C THR A 174 9.58 -0.76 -12.26
N THR A 175 10.19 -0.61 -11.09
CA THR A 175 10.67 -1.70 -10.25
C THR A 175 9.75 -1.94 -9.05
N LEU A 176 9.39 -3.19 -8.78
CA LEU A 176 8.66 -3.59 -7.57
C LEU A 176 9.63 -3.92 -6.45
N VAL A 177 9.45 -3.30 -5.29
CA VAL A 177 10.18 -3.60 -4.05
C VAL A 177 9.21 -4.16 -3.01
N PRO A 178 9.14 -5.48 -2.81
CA PRO A 178 8.34 -6.08 -1.76
C PRO A 178 8.90 -5.76 -0.37
N ILE A 179 8.05 -5.34 0.56
CA ILE A 179 8.44 -5.12 1.95
C ILE A 179 7.50 -5.84 2.91
N LEU A 180 7.95 -6.08 4.14
CA LEU A 180 7.10 -6.67 5.17
C LEU A 180 5.90 -5.79 5.49
N HIS A 181 4.73 -6.43 5.70
CA HIS A 181 3.55 -5.70 6.14
C HIS A 181 3.79 -5.02 7.50
N PRO A 182 3.43 -3.75 7.68
CA PRO A 182 3.77 -2.95 8.88
C PRO A 182 3.35 -3.61 10.19
N SER A 183 2.18 -4.25 10.21
CA SER A 183 1.64 -4.90 11.42
C SER A 183 2.41 -6.15 11.86
N TYR A 184 3.21 -6.74 10.96
CA TYR A 184 3.92 -7.99 11.20
C TYR A 184 5.45 -7.83 11.15
N GLN A 185 5.96 -6.63 10.94
CA GLN A 185 7.41 -6.39 10.84
C GLN A 185 8.17 -6.92 12.05
N ASP A 186 7.69 -6.67 13.27
CA ASP A 186 8.37 -7.07 14.51
C ASP A 186 8.53 -8.59 14.64
N VAL A 187 7.62 -9.36 14.03
CA VAL A 187 7.64 -10.82 14.03
C VAL A 187 8.55 -11.38 12.93
N TRP A 188 8.48 -10.79 11.73
CA TRP A 188 9.10 -11.37 10.53
C TRP A 188 10.50 -10.85 10.23
N ILE A 189 10.88 -9.65 10.72
CA ILE A 189 12.22 -9.07 10.49
C ILE A 189 13.33 -10.05 10.89
N GLN A 190 13.22 -10.69 12.05
CA GLN A 190 14.23 -11.64 12.52
C GLN A 190 14.26 -12.91 11.68
N ARG A 191 13.11 -13.37 11.16
CA ARG A 191 13.02 -14.57 10.33
C ARG A 191 13.67 -14.42 8.96
N ILE A 192 13.71 -13.20 8.43
CA ILE A 192 14.46 -12.88 7.20
C ILE A 192 15.89 -12.42 7.47
N GLY A 193 16.42 -12.68 8.69
CA GLY A 193 17.83 -12.44 9.03
C GLY A 193 18.17 -10.99 9.35
N HIS A 194 17.19 -10.11 9.61
CA HIS A 194 17.43 -8.71 9.91
C HIS A 194 17.13 -8.34 11.37
N THR A 195 17.76 -7.29 11.85
CA THR A 195 17.31 -6.47 12.97
C THR A 195 16.46 -5.32 12.44
N PRO A 196 15.66 -4.62 13.29
CA PRO A 196 14.95 -3.43 12.83
C PRO A 196 15.85 -2.35 12.21
N ALA A 197 17.07 -2.21 12.71
CA ALA A 197 18.04 -1.24 12.18
C ALA A 197 18.60 -1.68 10.82
N SER A 198 19.02 -2.97 10.70
CA SER A 198 19.56 -3.47 9.44
C SER A 198 18.47 -3.58 8.34
N TYR A 199 17.22 -3.81 8.71
CA TYR A 199 16.11 -3.81 7.77
C TYR A 199 15.86 -2.41 7.17
N ARG A 200 15.84 -1.37 8.01
CA ARG A 200 15.74 0.02 7.52
C ARG A 200 16.91 0.40 6.62
N ALA A 201 18.13 0.08 7.03
CA ALA A 201 19.31 0.35 6.21
C ALA A 201 19.28 -0.39 4.86
N ALA A 202 18.83 -1.65 4.85
CA ALA A 202 18.68 -2.41 3.63
C ALA A 202 17.58 -1.85 2.72
N LEU A 203 16.43 -1.43 3.28
CA LEU A 203 15.36 -0.77 2.54
C LEU A 203 15.85 0.53 1.89
N SER A 204 16.52 1.42 2.66
CA SER A 204 17.10 2.66 2.12
C SER A 204 18.04 2.34 0.95
N ALA A 205 19.02 1.46 1.17
CA ALA A 205 19.97 1.09 0.12
C ALA A 205 19.33 0.43 -1.12
N THR A 206 18.21 -0.27 -0.94
CA THR A 206 17.45 -0.84 -2.06
C THR A 206 16.74 0.27 -2.84
N LEU A 207 15.98 1.13 -2.17
CA LEU A 207 15.27 2.22 -2.82
C LEU A 207 16.22 3.19 -3.52
N ASP A 208 17.35 3.56 -2.88
CA ASP A 208 18.34 4.45 -3.48
C ASP A 208 18.91 3.91 -4.80
N ARG A 209 19.02 2.58 -4.97
CA ARG A 209 19.47 1.98 -6.23
C ARG A 209 18.40 2.04 -7.33
N GLU A 210 17.14 1.89 -6.96
CA GLU A 210 16.02 1.80 -7.90
C GLU A 210 15.45 3.18 -8.29
N THR A 211 15.82 4.26 -7.57
CA THR A 211 15.33 5.63 -7.80
C THR A 211 16.43 6.61 -8.25
N THR A 212 17.64 6.13 -8.48
CA THR A 212 18.78 6.98 -8.90
C THR A 212 18.91 6.95 -10.42
N TYR A 213 18.12 7.76 -11.12
CA TYR A 213 18.32 8.04 -12.54
C TYR A 213 18.20 9.53 -12.83
#